data_a0d78fa8e1e2bb6429a3e6b1c4e17704
#
_entry.id   a0d78fa8e1e2bb6429a3e6b1c4e17704
#
_cell.length_a   1.000
_cell.length_b   1.000
_cell.length_c   1.000
_cell.angle_alpha   90.00
_cell.angle_beta   90.00
_cell.angle_gamma   90.00
#
_symmetry.space_group_name_H-M   'P 1'
#
loop_
_entity.id
_entity.type
_entity.pdbx_description
1 polymer ?
#
loop_
_entity_poly.entity_id
_entity_poly.type
_entity_poly.pdbx_seq_one_letter_code
_entity_poly.pdbx_strand_id
1 'polypeptide(L)'
;MPGAVSPMLCTLTREVIQDEKFLYELKWDGYRIISSVEKSKVTMSSRSSLDYTHKYPVVAKALAALKRDVVVDGEVVVFNEEGLPDFDALQLYDGHLTPLTYCIFDVLWLDGYDLKKLPLTQRKEILMQLLKGNKTLRYSESFEDGPALYEQVIERNMEGIVAKLKDSPYIPGYRGDSWLKTPTRKRQEFVIGGWAESDKSRSFKSLLFGAYSNGKFEWIGRSGGGYKDKEMPGILRQLKAIEIEKSPFHNKILDTKGAKTHYVKPQLVANFEFATWTKTGRIRKPATFLGFRKDKKPKDVVREVPKPVEQIEKEIHDRKDSPGTNTRPGKKKLQRGVTGQKLSVRKSPKNRILKSATVRSG
;
A
#
# COMPACT_ATOMS: atom_id res chain seq x y z
N MET A 1 -10.31 -19.45 -11.35
CA MET A 1 -9.80 -18.24 -10.67
C MET A 1 -9.21 -18.58 -9.32
N PRO A 2 -8.11 -17.97 -8.88
CA PRO A 2 -7.66 -18.08 -7.50
C PRO A 2 -8.70 -17.45 -6.57
N GLY A 3 -8.82 -18.00 -5.34
CA GLY A 3 -9.60 -17.33 -4.29
C GLY A 3 -9.01 -15.97 -3.88
N ALA A 4 -9.46 -15.40 -2.75
CA ALA A 4 -8.97 -14.13 -2.25
C ALA A 4 -7.44 -14.11 -2.14
N VAL A 5 -6.79 -13.12 -2.75
CA VAL A 5 -5.34 -12.96 -2.76
C VAL A 5 -4.96 -11.87 -1.76
N SER A 6 -4.05 -12.19 -0.83
CA SER A 6 -3.46 -11.18 0.06
C SER A 6 -2.40 -10.36 -0.68
N PRO A 7 -2.38 -9.03 -0.53
CA PRO A 7 -1.38 -8.21 -1.21
C PRO A 7 0.05 -8.49 -0.71
N MET A 8 1.00 -8.52 -1.64
CA MET A 8 2.43 -8.53 -1.31
C MET A 8 2.82 -7.19 -0.66
N LEU A 9 3.71 -7.21 0.35
CA LEU A 9 4.01 -6.06 1.20
C LEU A 9 5.41 -5.52 0.97
N CYS A 10 5.56 -4.18 1.03
CA CYS A 10 6.85 -3.53 0.91
C CYS A 10 7.61 -3.51 2.25
N THR A 11 8.92 -3.68 2.21
CA THR A 11 9.83 -3.37 3.30
C THR A 11 10.15 -1.88 3.29
N LEU A 12 10.18 -1.25 4.47
CA LEU A 12 10.51 0.16 4.61
C LEU A 12 12.02 0.37 4.55
N THR A 13 12.48 1.34 3.75
CA THR A 13 13.87 1.82 3.74
C THR A 13 13.94 3.30 4.11
N ARG A 14 15.10 3.79 4.50
CA ARG A 14 15.36 5.22 4.75
C ARG A 14 15.86 5.93 3.52
N GLU A 15 16.59 5.21 2.70
CA GLU A 15 17.29 5.68 1.51
C GLU A 15 16.79 4.92 0.30
N VAL A 16 16.93 5.51 -0.86
CA VAL A 16 16.61 4.88 -2.13
C VAL A 16 17.71 3.89 -2.44
N ILE A 17 17.35 2.62 -2.66
CA ILE A 17 18.32 1.65 -3.22
C ILE A 17 18.65 2.09 -4.64
N GLN A 18 19.93 2.03 -5.01
CA GLN A 18 20.41 2.37 -6.34
C GLN A 18 21.07 1.13 -6.98
N ASP A 19 20.23 0.27 -7.59
CA ASP A 19 20.67 -0.96 -8.22
C ASP A 19 19.87 -1.20 -9.52
N GLU A 20 20.55 -1.48 -10.63
CA GLU A 20 19.96 -1.76 -11.95
C GLU A 20 18.99 -2.94 -11.98
N LYS A 21 19.02 -3.79 -10.95
CA LYS A 21 18.07 -4.91 -10.80
C LYS A 21 16.66 -4.46 -10.41
N PHE A 22 16.47 -3.20 -10.03
CA PHE A 22 15.19 -2.67 -9.61
C PHE A 22 14.53 -1.82 -10.68
N LEU A 23 13.19 -1.84 -10.68
CA LEU A 23 12.32 -0.82 -11.28
C LEU A 23 11.75 0.03 -10.15
N TYR A 24 11.56 1.30 -10.43
CA TYR A 24 11.03 2.26 -9.46
C TYR A 24 9.67 2.76 -9.90
N GLU A 25 8.74 2.81 -8.99
CA GLU A 25 7.37 3.28 -9.22
C GLU A 25 6.98 4.34 -8.20
N LEU A 26 6.01 5.19 -8.56
CA LEU A 26 5.42 6.11 -7.60
C LEU A 26 4.71 5.34 -6.49
N LYS A 27 4.91 5.75 -5.26
CA LYS A 27 4.09 5.30 -4.15
C LYS A 27 2.80 6.12 -4.11
N TRP A 28 1.75 5.56 -4.68
CA TRP A 28 0.45 6.20 -4.73
C TRP A 28 -0.16 6.36 -3.33
N ASP A 29 -0.70 7.54 -3.03
CA ASP A 29 -1.41 7.83 -1.77
C ASP A 29 -2.91 7.59 -1.95
N GLY A 30 -3.39 6.41 -1.57
CA GLY A 30 -4.76 5.99 -1.81
C GLY A 30 -5.21 4.79 -0.96
N TYR A 31 -6.16 4.03 -1.48
CA TYR A 31 -6.56 2.74 -0.93
C TYR A 31 -6.11 1.60 -1.83
N ARG A 32 -5.25 0.74 -1.29
CA ARG A 32 -4.82 -0.47 -2.02
C ARG A 32 -5.94 -1.47 -2.13
N ILE A 33 -6.18 -1.88 -3.36
CA ILE A 33 -7.23 -2.82 -3.72
C ILE A 33 -6.64 -3.96 -4.56
N ILE A 34 -6.99 -5.19 -4.20
CA ILE A 34 -6.89 -6.36 -5.09
C ILE A 34 -8.25 -6.51 -5.75
N SER A 35 -8.28 -6.45 -7.07
CA SER A 35 -9.51 -6.64 -7.83
C SER A 35 -9.49 -7.96 -8.59
N SER A 36 -10.58 -8.70 -8.55
CA SER A 36 -10.81 -9.88 -9.38
C SER A 36 -12.03 -9.68 -10.28
N VAL A 37 -11.91 -10.10 -11.53
CA VAL A 37 -12.99 -10.14 -12.49
C VAL A 37 -13.13 -11.58 -12.97
N GLU A 38 -14.29 -12.19 -12.78
CA GLU A 38 -14.63 -13.54 -13.25
C GLU A 38 -15.96 -13.50 -13.97
N LYS A 39 -15.98 -13.82 -15.27
CA LYS A 39 -17.21 -13.75 -16.10
C LYS A 39 -17.94 -12.41 -15.94
N SER A 40 -17.19 -11.32 -15.98
CA SER A 40 -17.65 -9.92 -15.75
C SER A 40 -18.14 -9.59 -14.33
N LYS A 41 -18.14 -10.55 -13.40
CA LYS A 41 -18.40 -10.27 -11.97
C LYS A 41 -17.13 -9.71 -11.33
N VAL A 42 -17.22 -8.51 -10.79
CA VAL A 42 -16.10 -7.82 -10.14
C VAL A 42 -16.18 -7.97 -8.63
N THR A 43 -15.05 -8.21 -8.01
CA THR A 43 -14.85 -8.11 -6.55
C THR A 43 -13.62 -7.26 -6.29
N MET A 44 -13.74 -6.28 -5.41
CA MET A 44 -12.66 -5.35 -5.04
C MET A 44 -12.42 -5.44 -3.53
N SER A 45 -11.26 -5.96 -3.14
CA SER A 45 -10.94 -6.20 -1.73
C SER A 45 -9.81 -5.30 -1.27
N SER A 46 -9.98 -4.64 -0.13
CA SER A 46 -8.93 -3.87 0.53
C SER A 46 -7.83 -4.81 1.08
N ARG A 47 -6.73 -4.21 1.54
CA ARG A 47 -5.63 -4.93 2.19
C ARG A 47 -6.08 -5.84 3.34
N SER A 48 -7.13 -5.46 4.05
CA SER A 48 -7.71 -6.23 5.16
C SER A 48 -8.91 -7.09 4.75
N SER A 49 -9.06 -7.35 3.45
CA SER A 49 -10.15 -8.17 2.87
C SER A 49 -11.56 -7.58 3.10
N LEU A 50 -11.67 -6.25 3.25
CA LEU A 50 -12.96 -5.58 3.25
C LEU A 50 -13.43 -5.38 1.81
N ASP A 51 -14.71 -5.62 1.54
CA ASP A 51 -15.31 -5.43 0.21
C ASP A 51 -15.50 -3.92 -0.08
N TYR A 52 -14.89 -3.47 -1.16
CA TYR A 52 -14.95 -2.10 -1.67
C TYR A 52 -15.67 -2.02 -3.04
N THR A 53 -16.23 -3.11 -3.53
CA THR A 53 -16.86 -3.19 -4.86
C THR A 53 -17.96 -2.14 -5.01
N HIS A 54 -18.83 -2.02 -4.02
CA HIS A 54 -19.92 -1.04 -4.02
C HIS A 54 -19.46 0.40 -3.76
N LYS A 55 -18.30 0.56 -3.12
CA LYS A 55 -17.75 1.89 -2.83
C LYS A 55 -17.19 2.57 -4.09
N TYR A 56 -16.66 1.80 -5.06
CA TYR A 56 -16.02 2.34 -6.26
C TYR A 56 -16.69 1.84 -7.55
N PRO A 57 -17.97 2.17 -7.79
CA PRO A 57 -18.74 1.62 -8.91
C PRO A 57 -18.15 1.96 -10.28
N VAL A 58 -17.53 3.14 -10.43
CA VAL A 58 -16.88 3.56 -11.67
C VAL A 58 -15.69 2.65 -12.01
N VAL A 59 -14.88 2.31 -11.02
CA VAL A 59 -13.74 1.39 -11.18
C VAL A 59 -14.24 -0.02 -11.46
N ALA A 60 -15.24 -0.49 -10.72
CA ALA A 60 -15.84 -1.82 -10.96
C ALA A 60 -16.41 -1.95 -12.38
N LYS A 61 -17.11 -0.92 -12.89
CA LYS A 61 -17.61 -0.88 -14.26
C LYS A 61 -16.46 -0.93 -15.29
N ALA A 62 -15.39 -0.18 -15.07
CA ALA A 62 -14.22 -0.17 -15.93
C ALA A 62 -13.50 -1.54 -15.95
N LEU A 63 -13.40 -2.21 -14.80
CA LEU A 63 -12.84 -3.57 -14.69
C LEU A 63 -13.71 -4.59 -15.44
N ALA A 64 -15.02 -4.57 -15.28
CA ALA A 64 -15.95 -5.45 -16.00
C ALA A 64 -15.86 -5.26 -17.53
N ALA A 65 -15.61 -4.00 -17.97
CA ALA A 65 -15.47 -3.67 -19.39
C ALA A 65 -14.21 -4.23 -20.05
N LEU A 66 -13.22 -4.72 -19.30
CA LEU A 66 -12.07 -5.45 -19.85
C LEU A 66 -12.47 -6.74 -20.53
N LYS A 67 -13.63 -7.34 -20.16
CA LYS A 67 -14.14 -8.62 -20.70
C LYS A 67 -13.10 -9.74 -20.63
N ARG A 68 -12.29 -9.76 -19.57
CA ARG A 68 -11.24 -10.74 -19.29
C ARG A 68 -11.39 -11.23 -17.86
N ASP A 69 -11.08 -12.49 -17.64
CA ASP A 69 -10.95 -13.04 -16.30
C ASP A 69 -9.58 -12.64 -15.76
N VAL A 70 -9.52 -11.74 -14.77
CA VAL A 70 -8.25 -11.15 -14.31
C VAL A 70 -8.23 -10.90 -12.81
N VAL A 71 -7.02 -11.00 -12.22
CA VAL A 71 -6.75 -10.50 -10.88
C VAL A 71 -5.62 -9.49 -10.98
N VAL A 72 -5.88 -8.28 -10.48
CA VAL A 72 -4.92 -7.16 -10.49
C VAL A 72 -4.74 -6.57 -9.11
N ASP A 73 -3.59 -5.94 -8.90
CA ASP A 73 -3.21 -5.23 -7.68
C ASP A 73 -2.89 -3.77 -8.00
N GLY A 74 -3.47 -2.86 -7.26
CA GLY A 74 -3.31 -1.44 -7.52
C GLY A 74 -3.76 -0.57 -6.35
N GLU A 75 -3.70 0.74 -6.57
CA GLU A 75 -4.13 1.76 -5.63
C GLU A 75 -5.26 2.58 -6.25
N VAL A 76 -6.41 2.71 -5.57
CA VAL A 76 -7.47 3.63 -5.95
C VAL A 76 -7.12 5.01 -5.44
N VAL A 77 -7.10 6.00 -6.34
CA VAL A 77 -6.61 7.35 -6.09
C VAL A 77 -7.62 8.36 -6.64
N VAL A 78 -7.77 9.49 -5.94
CA VAL A 78 -8.34 10.73 -6.46
C VAL A 78 -7.19 11.66 -6.80
N PHE A 79 -7.24 12.32 -7.92
CA PHE A 79 -6.28 13.36 -8.30
C PHE A 79 -6.92 14.74 -8.15
N ASN A 80 -6.14 15.69 -7.63
CA ASN A 80 -6.52 17.10 -7.61
C ASN A 80 -6.36 17.74 -9.01
N GLU A 81 -6.65 19.02 -9.13
CA GLU A 81 -6.55 19.79 -10.40
C GLU A 81 -5.12 19.84 -10.96
N GLU A 82 -4.12 19.72 -10.09
CA GLU A 82 -2.69 19.68 -10.47
C GLU A 82 -2.23 18.26 -10.90
N GLY A 83 -3.13 17.28 -10.86
CA GLY A 83 -2.82 15.88 -11.17
C GLY A 83 -2.04 15.15 -10.08
N LEU A 84 -2.04 15.65 -8.85
CA LEU A 84 -1.42 15.03 -7.68
C LEU A 84 -2.46 14.23 -6.87
N PRO A 85 -2.05 13.12 -6.22
CA PRO A 85 -2.94 12.36 -5.34
C PRO A 85 -3.51 13.22 -4.20
N ASP A 86 -4.83 13.16 -4.02
CA ASP A 86 -5.58 13.82 -2.95
C ASP A 86 -6.28 12.76 -2.07
N PHE A 87 -5.61 12.39 -1.00
CA PHE A 87 -6.14 11.38 -0.08
C PHE A 87 -7.34 11.89 0.74
N ASP A 88 -7.39 13.20 1.05
CA ASP A 88 -8.53 13.81 1.77
C ASP A 88 -9.80 13.72 0.91
N ALA A 89 -9.70 14.05 -0.38
CA ALA A 89 -10.82 13.91 -1.32
C ALA A 89 -11.25 12.44 -1.47
N LEU A 90 -10.29 11.50 -1.49
CA LEU A 90 -10.60 10.07 -1.55
C LEU A 90 -11.32 9.56 -0.29
N GLN A 91 -10.97 10.08 0.89
CA GLN A 91 -11.66 9.72 2.14
C GLN A 91 -13.12 10.18 2.14
N LEU A 92 -13.37 11.34 1.56
CA LEU A 92 -14.69 11.97 1.47
C LEU A 92 -15.50 11.49 0.24
N TYR A 93 -14.93 10.59 -0.56
CA TYR A 93 -15.57 10.11 -1.77
C TYR A 93 -16.94 9.48 -1.48
N ASP A 94 -17.96 10.06 -2.07
CA ASP A 94 -19.39 9.70 -1.89
C ASP A 94 -20.01 8.93 -3.07
N GLY A 95 -19.23 8.68 -4.12
CA GLY A 95 -19.66 7.90 -5.29
C GLY A 95 -19.99 8.73 -6.53
N HIS A 96 -20.06 10.08 -6.48
CA HIS A 96 -20.74 10.82 -7.56
C HIS A 96 -19.95 11.93 -8.24
N LEU A 97 -19.06 12.66 -7.57
CA LEU A 97 -18.54 13.92 -8.11
C LEU A 97 -17.04 13.95 -8.40
N THR A 98 -16.27 13.04 -7.87
CA THR A 98 -14.82 13.07 -8.01
C THR A 98 -14.33 11.94 -8.91
N PRO A 99 -13.57 12.22 -9.98
CA PRO A 99 -13.04 11.17 -10.82
C PRO A 99 -12.07 10.28 -10.06
N LEU A 100 -12.38 8.97 -10.01
CA LEU A 100 -11.49 7.96 -9.46
C LEU A 100 -10.61 7.37 -10.54
N THR A 101 -9.36 7.15 -10.19
CA THR A 101 -8.42 6.39 -11.01
C THR A 101 -7.91 5.19 -10.20
N TYR A 102 -7.90 4.03 -10.82
CA TYR A 102 -7.27 2.85 -10.27
C TYR A 102 -5.89 2.69 -10.90
N CYS A 103 -4.85 3.08 -10.16
CA CYS A 103 -3.44 2.97 -10.57
C CYS A 103 -2.98 1.53 -10.33
N ILE A 104 -3.01 0.71 -11.37
CA ILE A 104 -2.71 -0.72 -11.31
C ILE A 104 -1.23 -0.93 -11.58
N PHE A 105 -0.55 -1.62 -10.68
CA PHE A 105 0.90 -1.84 -10.72
C PHE A 105 1.30 -3.31 -10.84
N ASP A 106 0.36 -4.26 -10.74
CA ASP A 106 0.65 -5.69 -10.95
C ASP A 106 -0.57 -6.46 -11.49
N VAL A 107 -0.32 -7.55 -12.22
CA VAL A 107 -1.32 -8.52 -12.67
C VAL A 107 -0.93 -9.92 -12.22
N LEU A 108 -1.86 -10.60 -11.54
CA LEU A 108 -1.58 -11.85 -10.81
C LEU A 108 -2.18 -13.08 -11.48
N TRP A 109 -3.23 -12.87 -12.26
CA TRP A 109 -3.97 -13.89 -12.99
C TRP A 109 -4.59 -13.29 -14.26
N LEU A 110 -4.58 -14.02 -15.35
CA LEU A 110 -5.24 -13.61 -16.60
C LEU A 110 -5.71 -14.85 -17.35
N ASP A 111 -7.02 -14.93 -17.65
CA ASP A 111 -7.67 -15.92 -18.52
C ASP A 111 -7.21 -17.37 -18.29
N GLY A 112 -7.19 -17.80 -17.05
CA GLY A 112 -6.79 -19.17 -16.70
C GLY A 112 -5.32 -19.34 -16.28
N TYR A 113 -4.47 -18.33 -16.50
CA TYR A 113 -3.05 -18.41 -16.22
C TYR A 113 -2.68 -17.74 -14.91
N ASP A 114 -1.97 -18.45 -14.02
CA ASP A 114 -1.36 -17.89 -12.82
C ASP A 114 -0.03 -17.21 -13.17
N LEU A 115 -0.01 -15.89 -13.09
CA LEU A 115 1.14 -15.06 -13.47
C LEU A 115 2.08 -14.78 -12.29
N LYS A 116 1.71 -15.11 -11.06
CA LYS A 116 2.46 -14.77 -9.85
C LYS A 116 3.92 -15.27 -9.84
N LYS A 117 4.19 -16.38 -10.56
CA LYS A 117 5.55 -16.93 -10.66
C LYS A 117 6.42 -16.29 -11.72
N LEU A 118 5.85 -15.50 -12.62
CA LEU A 118 6.60 -14.77 -13.64
C LEU A 118 7.44 -13.66 -12.99
N PRO A 119 8.58 -13.29 -13.61
CA PRO A 119 9.29 -12.05 -13.28
C PRO A 119 8.38 -10.83 -13.31
N LEU A 120 8.64 -9.84 -12.44
CA LEU A 120 7.88 -8.60 -12.42
C LEU A 120 7.82 -7.93 -13.80
N THR A 121 8.93 -7.88 -14.52
CA THR A 121 9.03 -7.28 -15.86
C THR A 121 8.02 -7.86 -16.83
N GLN A 122 7.86 -9.18 -16.87
CA GLN A 122 6.87 -9.84 -17.73
C GLN A 122 5.42 -9.53 -17.28
N ARG A 123 5.16 -9.52 -15.99
CA ARG A 123 3.84 -9.13 -15.49
C ARG A 123 3.50 -7.68 -15.84
N LYS A 124 4.48 -6.78 -15.78
CA LYS A 124 4.33 -5.37 -16.17
C LYS A 124 4.03 -5.21 -17.67
N GLU A 125 4.69 -5.97 -18.54
CA GLU A 125 4.42 -5.98 -19.97
C GLU A 125 3.00 -6.44 -20.28
N ILE A 126 2.55 -7.53 -19.65
CA ILE A 126 1.17 -8.03 -19.78
C ILE A 126 0.17 -6.97 -19.31
N LEU A 127 0.42 -6.37 -18.16
CA LEU A 127 -0.44 -5.34 -17.56
C LEU A 127 -0.55 -4.10 -18.46
N MET A 128 0.56 -3.63 -19.01
CA MET A 128 0.60 -2.48 -19.90
C MET A 128 -0.28 -2.71 -21.15
N GLN A 129 -0.22 -3.90 -21.75
CA GLN A 129 -1.06 -4.26 -22.89
C GLN A 129 -2.54 -4.37 -22.51
N LEU A 130 -2.84 -4.95 -21.35
CA LEU A 130 -4.20 -5.11 -20.83
C LEU A 130 -4.91 -3.77 -20.62
N LEU A 131 -4.18 -2.76 -20.15
CA LEU A 131 -4.75 -1.46 -19.75
C LEU A 131 -4.64 -0.38 -20.83
N LYS A 132 -4.10 -0.70 -22.00
CA LYS A 132 -3.86 0.26 -23.08
C LYS A 132 -5.11 1.08 -23.42
N GLY A 133 -4.99 2.40 -23.34
CA GLY A 133 -6.07 3.35 -23.69
C GLY A 133 -7.17 3.49 -22.63
N ASN A 134 -7.09 2.83 -21.50
CA ASN A 134 -8.08 2.98 -20.43
C ASN A 134 -7.74 4.20 -19.56
N LYS A 135 -8.72 5.08 -19.33
CA LYS A 135 -8.55 6.30 -18.53
C LYS A 135 -8.80 6.08 -17.03
N THR A 136 -9.71 5.19 -16.67
CA THR A 136 -10.07 4.87 -15.28
C THR A 136 -9.12 3.85 -14.68
N LEU A 137 -8.68 2.86 -15.49
CA LEU A 137 -7.69 1.85 -15.10
C LEU A 137 -6.33 2.28 -15.66
N ARG A 138 -5.55 2.95 -14.83
CA ARG A 138 -4.25 3.50 -15.24
C ARG A 138 -3.13 2.51 -14.94
N TYR A 139 -2.29 2.23 -15.94
CA TYR A 139 -1.04 1.52 -15.72
C TYR A 139 -0.11 2.38 -14.84
N SER A 140 0.42 1.82 -13.76
CA SER A 140 1.46 2.46 -12.95
C SER A 140 2.81 2.30 -13.64
N GLU A 141 3.34 3.39 -14.15
CA GLU A 141 4.60 3.41 -14.89
C GLU A 141 5.80 3.04 -13.99
N SER A 142 6.84 2.49 -14.59
CA SER A 142 8.09 2.14 -13.93
C SER A 142 9.24 2.90 -14.56
N PHE A 143 10.21 3.26 -13.74
CA PHE A 143 11.38 4.06 -14.08
C PHE A 143 12.66 3.28 -13.73
N GLU A 144 13.75 3.56 -14.44
CA GLU A 144 15.06 2.92 -14.21
C GLU A 144 15.92 3.72 -13.21
N ASP A 145 15.71 5.03 -13.08
CA ASP A 145 16.44 5.92 -12.21
C ASP A 145 15.63 6.25 -10.95
N GLY A 146 15.91 5.52 -9.88
CA GLY A 146 15.24 5.69 -8.58
C GLY A 146 15.57 7.00 -7.90
N PRO A 147 16.84 7.41 -7.77
CA PRO A 147 17.23 8.70 -7.23
C PRO A 147 16.57 9.89 -7.93
N ALA A 148 16.62 9.96 -9.27
CA ALA A 148 16.00 11.04 -10.02
C ALA A 148 14.47 11.06 -9.85
N LEU A 149 13.80 9.89 -9.82
CA LEU A 149 12.39 9.81 -9.52
C LEU A 149 12.09 10.30 -8.10
N TYR A 150 12.93 9.96 -7.12
CA TYR A 150 12.72 10.34 -5.74
C TYR A 150 12.84 11.84 -5.51
N GLU A 151 13.79 12.50 -6.18
CA GLU A 151 13.92 13.96 -6.17
C GLU A 151 12.64 14.64 -6.69
N GLN A 152 12.11 14.20 -7.84
CA GLN A 152 10.85 14.73 -8.39
C GLN A 152 9.66 14.50 -7.43
N VAL A 153 9.64 13.37 -6.76
CA VAL A 153 8.61 13.03 -5.77
C VAL A 153 8.68 13.96 -4.55
N ILE A 154 9.88 14.30 -4.09
CA ILE A 154 10.11 15.30 -3.02
C ILE A 154 9.63 16.68 -3.45
N GLU A 155 10.06 17.17 -4.63
CA GLU A 155 9.69 18.48 -5.16
C GLU A 155 8.18 18.67 -5.27
N ARG A 156 7.46 17.60 -5.68
CA ARG A 156 6.00 17.63 -5.83
C ARG A 156 5.25 17.26 -4.54
N ASN A 157 5.94 17.11 -3.40
CA ASN A 157 5.34 16.70 -2.12
C ASN A 157 4.52 15.39 -2.19
N MET A 158 4.88 14.46 -3.06
CA MET A 158 4.24 13.15 -3.18
C MET A 158 4.71 12.20 -2.07
N GLU A 159 4.04 11.06 -1.92
CA GLU A 159 4.20 10.15 -0.77
C GLU A 159 5.56 9.44 -0.72
N GLY A 160 6.15 9.13 -1.87
CA GLY A 160 7.42 8.39 -1.97
C GLY A 160 7.51 7.55 -3.23
N ILE A 161 8.45 6.61 -3.22
CA ILE A 161 8.63 5.62 -4.29
C ILE A 161 8.62 4.20 -3.75
N VAL A 162 8.44 3.24 -4.67
CA VAL A 162 8.58 1.80 -4.41
C VAL A 162 9.58 1.24 -5.41
N ALA A 163 10.72 0.73 -4.91
CA ALA A 163 11.65 -0.05 -5.71
C ALA A 163 11.21 -1.52 -5.73
N LYS A 164 11.13 -2.13 -6.90
CA LYS A 164 10.69 -3.51 -7.11
C LYS A 164 11.73 -4.28 -7.90
N LEU A 165 12.16 -5.43 -7.37
CA LEU A 165 13.15 -6.29 -8.02
C LEU A 165 12.58 -6.86 -9.32
N LYS A 166 13.26 -6.63 -10.46
CA LYS A 166 12.82 -6.96 -11.84
C LYS A 166 12.43 -8.42 -12.02
N ASP A 167 13.20 -9.32 -11.43
CA ASP A 167 12.99 -10.78 -11.59
C ASP A 167 12.15 -11.40 -10.48
N SER A 168 11.56 -10.58 -9.60
CA SER A 168 10.81 -11.11 -8.47
C SER A 168 9.45 -11.69 -8.84
N PRO A 169 9.07 -12.84 -8.26
CA PRO A 169 7.71 -13.32 -8.29
C PRO A 169 6.83 -12.46 -7.38
N TYR A 170 5.51 -12.52 -7.57
CA TYR A 170 4.56 -11.99 -6.62
C TYR A 170 4.23 -13.04 -5.55
N ILE A 171 4.52 -12.76 -4.29
CA ILE A 171 4.29 -13.68 -3.17
C ILE A 171 3.20 -13.09 -2.27
N PRO A 172 1.96 -13.64 -2.32
CA PRO A 172 0.85 -13.13 -1.54
C PRO A 172 1.14 -13.09 -0.03
N GLY A 173 0.82 -11.97 0.61
CA GLY A 173 0.98 -11.76 2.06
C GLY A 173 2.43 -11.62 2.54
N TYR A 174 3.41 -11.82 1.67
CA TYR A 174 4.82 -11.81 2.04
C TYR A 174 5.38 -10.38 2.10
N ARG A 175 6.26 -10.15 3.07
CA ARG A 175 7.11 -8.95 3.19
C ARG A 175 8.56 -9.39 3.12
N GLY A 176 9.27 -8.95 2.09
CA GLY A 176 10.68 -9.26 1.89
C GLY A 176 11.41 -8.12 1.19
N ASP A 177 12.55 -8.42 0.59
CA ASP A 177 13.45 -7.43 -0.01
C ASP A 177 13.16 -7.17 -1.48
N SER A 178 12.18 -7.86 -2.06
CA SER A 178 11.82 -7.68 -3.47
C SER A 178 11.03 -6.40 -3.74
N TRP A 179 10.33 -5.87 -2.74
CA TRP A 179 9.58 -4.62 -2.82
C TRP A 179 9.97 -3.72 -1.65
N LEU A 180 10.55 -2.56 -1.96
CA LEU A 180 11.09 -1.61 -0.99
C LEU A 180 10.38 -0.28 -1.13
N LYS A 181 9.87 0.28 -0.05
CA LYS A 181 9.24 1.61 -0.05
C LYS A 181 10.15 2.63 0.62
N THR A 182 10.37 3.75 -0.04
CA THR A 182 11.09 4.92 0.49
C THR A 182 10.15 6.11 0.49
N PRO A 183 9.47 6.40 1.62
CA PRO A 183 8.58 7.55 1.72
C PRO A 183 9.38 8.86 1.88
N THR A 184 8.85 9.97 1.36
CA THR A 184 9.44 11.31 1.51
C THR A 184 9.26 11.86 2.92
N ARG A 185 8.20 11.42 3.62
CA ARG A 185 7.87 11.83 4.98
C ARG A 185 7.68 10.63 5.87
N LYS A 186 7.97 10.78 7.16
CA LYS A 186 7.77 9.70 8.12
C LYS A 186 6.29 9.62 8.49
N ARG A 187 5.56 8.82 7.73
CA ARG A 187 4.15 8.52 7.93
C ARG A 187 3.97 7.06 8.30
N GLN A 188 3.10 6.83 9.27
CA GLN A 188 2.68 5.48 9.62
C GLN A 188 1.26 5.49 10.19
N GLU A 189 0.56 4.37 10.00
CA GLU A 189 -0.71 4.15 10.66
C GLU A 189 -0.50 3.72 12.11
N PHE A 190 -1.35 4.25 12.99
CA PHE A 190 -1.45 3.83 14.39
C PHE A 190 -2.89 3.58 14.77
N VAL A 191 -3.08 2.79 15.80
CA VAL A 191 -4.41 2.52 16.38
C VAL A 191 -4.66 3.50 17.52
N ILE A 192 -5.85 4.12 17.53
CA ILE A 192 -6.24 5.01 18.62
C ILE A 192 -6.58 4.18 19.85
N GLY A 193 -5.99 4.55 20.98
CA GLY A 193 -6.25 3.92 22.28
C GLY A 193 -6.79 4.88 23.34
N GLY A 194 -6.94 6.18 22.99
CA GLY A 194 -7.49 7.17 23.91
C GLY A 194 -7.38 8.60 23.43
N TRP A 195 -7.86 9.52 24.24
CA TRP A 195 -7.68 10.96 24.08
C TRP A 195 -7.42 11.66 25.41
N ALA A 196 -6.83 12.84 25.36
CA ALA A 196 -6.66 13.72 26.50
C ALA A 196 -7.66 14.87 26.44
N GLU A 197 -8.27 15.20 27.58
CA GLU A 197 -9.17 16.36 27.70
C GLU A 197 -8.43 17.66 27.36
N SER A 198 -9.15 18.62 26.82
CA SER A 198 -8.65 19.96 26.59
C SER A 198 -9.00 20.85 27.78
N ASP A 199 -8.02 21.64 28.20
CA ASP A 199 -8.17 22.74 29.12
C ASP A 199 -8.67 24.04 28.46
N LYS A 200 -9.02 23.97 27.18
CA LYS A 200 -9.48 25.07 26.34
C LYS A 200 -10.79 24.70 25.62
N SER A 201 -11.29 25.55 24.77
CA SER A 201 -12.54 25.37 24.00
C SER A 201 -12.52 24.22 22.98
N ARG A 202 -11.37 23.57 22.74
CA ARG A 202 -11.27 22.44 21.81
C ARG A 202 -11.94 21.18 22.37
N SER A 203 -12.53 20.37 21.50
CA SER A 203 -13.20 19.11 21.87
C SER A 203 -12.28 18.13 22.62
N PHE A 204 -10.99 18.11 22.30
CA PHE A 204 -9.95 17.33 22.99
C PHE A 204 -8.57 17.97 22.75
N LYS A 205 -7.59 17.65 23.63
CA LYS A 205 -6.22 18.17 23.54
C LYS A 205 -5.34 17.36 22.57
N SER A 206 -5.45 16.05 22.62
CA SER A 206 -4.67 15.14 21.77
C SER A 206 -5.29 13.74 21.71
N LEU A 207 -5.04 13.03 20.61
CA LEU A 207 -5.27 11.59 20.50
C LEU A 207 -4.03 10.84 21.03
N LEU A 208 -4.27 9.74 21.75
CA LEU A 208 -3.25 8.78 22.17
C LEU A 208 -3.34 7.57 21.26
N PHE A 209 -2.20 7.10 20.77
CA PHE A 209 -2.18 6.02 19.80
C PHE A 209 -1.02 5.05 20.04
N GLY A 210 -1.16 3.86 19.45
CA GLY A 210 -0.20 2.78 19.58
C GLY A 210 -0.15 1.88 18.37
N ALA A 211 0.68 0.86 18.47
CA ALA A 211 0.81 -0.21 17.51
C ALA A 211 0.90 -1.56 18.24
N TYR A 212 0.63 -2.64 17.51
CA TYR A 212 0.79 -3.97 18.07
C TYR A 212 2.24 -4.44 17.93
N SER A 213 2.75 -5.08 18.99
CA SER A 213 4.06 -5.73 19.05
C SER A 213 3.90 -7.03 19.81
N ASN A 214 4.22 -8.17 19.17
CA ASN A 214 4.06 -9.50 19.78
C ASN A 214 2.67 -9.73 20.41
N GLY A 215 1.62 -9.30 19.72
CA GLY A 215 0.24 -9.42 20.18
C GLY A 215 -0.19 -8.42 21.27
N LYS A 216 0.72 -7.60 21.78
CA LYS A 216 0.45 -6.58 22.80
C LYS A 216 0.24 -5.21 22.14
N PHE A 217 -0.76 -4.46 22.61
CA PHE A 217 -0.99 -3.10 22.16
C PHE A 217 -0.14 -2.13 22.97
N GLU A 218 0.84 -1.51 22.33
CA GLU A 218 1.80 -0.62 22.96
C GLU A 218 1.55 0.83 22.59
N TRP A 219 1.55 1.71 23.59
CA TRP A 219 1.51 3.14 23.37
C TRP A 219 2.81 3.62 22.70
N ILE A 220 2.65 4.36 21.60
CA ILE A 220 3.74 4.89 20.76
C ILE A 220 3.86 6.40 20.90
N GLY A 221 2.73 7.10 21.06
CA GLY A 221 2.76 8.55 21.12
C GLY A 221 1.39 9.19 21.20
N ARG A 222 1.41 10.51 21.01
CA ARG A 222 0.20 11.32 20.93
C ARG A 222 0.32 12.42 19.89
N SER A 223 -0.82 12.84 19.32
CA SER A 223 -0.92 13.97 18.41
C SER A 223 -1.92 15.01 18.92
N GLY A 224 -1.51 16.27 18.94
CA GLY A 224 -2.38 17.41 19.25
C GLY A 224 -2.68 18.28 18.06
N GLY A 225 -2.24 17.91 16.85
CA GLY A 225 -2.41 18.70 15.62
C GLY A 225 -2.89 17.88 14.43
N GLY A 226 -3.24 18.59 13.33
CA GLY A 226 -3.74 17.97 12.10
C GLY A 226 -5.26 17.80 12.07
N TYR A 227 -5.97 18.32 13.06
CA TYR A 227 -7.43 18.27 13.11
C TYR A 227 -8.03 19.57 12.57
N LYS A 228 -9.03 19.48 11.71
CA LYS A 228 -9.88 20.61 11.35
C LYS A 228 -10.89 20.85 12.49
N ASP A 229 -11.05 22.08 12.98
CA ASP A 229 -11.88 22.37 14.16
C ASP A 229 -13.31 21.86 13.99
N LYS A 230 -13.88 21.98 12.79
CA LYS A 230 -15.22 21.47 12.45
C LYS A 230 -15.36 19.93 12.55
N GLU A 231 -14.27 19.19 12.44
CA GLU A 231 -14.27 17.72 12.48
C GLU A 231 -14.10 17.18 13.90
N MET A 232 -13.47 17.95 14.80
CA MET A 232 -13.13 17.50 16.15
C MET A 232 -14.34 17.04 16.99
N PRO A 233 -15.53 17.70 16.96
CA PRO A 233 -16.69 17.19 17.68
C PRO A 233 -17.17 15.82 17.16
N GLY A 234 -17.07 15.59 15.84
CA GLY A 234 -17.39 14.31 15.22
C GLY A 234 -16.42 13.20 15.62
N ILE A 235 -15.12 13.51 15.69
CA ILE A 235 -14.09 12.60 16.17
C ILE A 235 -14.36 12.24 17.64
N LEU A 236 -14.61 13.24 18.49
CA LEU A 236 -14.88 12.99 19.92
C LEU A 236 -16.12 12.12 20.15
N ARG A 237 -17.19 12.30 19.35
CA ARG A 237 -18.37 11.42 19.43
C ARG A 237 -18.03 9.96 19.11
N GLN A 238 -17.20 9.71 18.08
CA GLN A 238 -16.75 8.35 17.74
C GLN A 238 -15.91 7.74 18.87
N LEU A 239 -15.05 8.53 19.51
CA LEU A 239 -14.22 8.07 20.62
C LEU A 239 -15.06 7.72 21.85
N LYS A 240 -16.01 8.59 22.23
CA LYS A 240 -16.92 8.35 23.36
C LYS A 240 -17.79 7.10 23.17
N ALA A 241 -18.20 6.79 21.93
CA ALA A 241 -19.00 5.60 21.63
C ALA A 241 -18.26 4.27 21.90
N ILE A 242 -16.94 4.29 21.97
CA ILE A 242 -16.10 3.12 22.22
C ILE A 242 -15.23 3.27 23.46
N GLU A 243 -15.60 4.18 24.37
CA GLU A 243 -14.87 4.47 25.62
C GLU A 243 -14.84 3.26 26.54
N ILE A 244 -13.73 3.11 27.29
CA ILE A 244 -13.50 2.06 28.28
C ILE A 244 -12.79 2.65 29.51
N GLU A 245 -13.02 2.06 30.66
CA GLU A 245 -12.44 2.54 31.93
C GLU A 245 -10.92 2.32 32.04
N LYS A 246 -10.45 1.16 31.57
CA LYS A 246 -9.03 0.74 31.74
C LYS A 246 -8.23 1.03 30.48
N SER A 247 -6.96 1.43 30.68
CA SER A 247 -6.03 1.62 29.59
C SER A 247 -5.88 0.35 28.72
N PRO A 248 -6.03 0.44 27.40
CA PRO A 248 -5.79 -0.69 26.50
C PRO A 248 -4.29 -0.90 26.24
N PHE A 249 -3.44 0.04 26.61
CA PHE A 249 -1.99 -0.03 26.37
C PHE A 249 -1.31 -0.93 27.40
N HIS A 250 -0.45 -1.82 26.90
CA HIS A 250 0.34 -2.72 27.74
C HIS A 250 1.47 -1.99 28.47
N ASN A 251 2.08 -0.99 27.85
CA ASN A 251 3.16 -0.20 28.42
C ASN A 251 2.65 1.10 29.06
N LYS A 252 3.50 1.73 29.89
CA LYS A 252 3.17 3.00 30.55
C LYS A 252 3.05 4.14 29.54
N ILE A 253 1.94 4.88 29.64
CA ILE A 253 1.76 6.14 28.89
C ILE A 253 2.63 7.20 29.53
N LEU A 254 3.42 7.89 28.74
CA LEU A 254 4.25 9.01 29.17
C LEU A 254 3.73 10.30 28.54
N ASP A 255 4.01 11.43 29.18
CA ASP A 255 3.77 12.77 28.61
C ASP A 255 2.29 13.10 28.34
N THR A 256 1.41 12.81 29.29
CA THR A 256 0.03 13.33 29.26
C THR A 256 -0.06 14.81 29.63
N LYS A 257 1.05 15.39 30.13
CA LYS A 257 1.12 16.79 30.63
C LYS A 257 0.01 17.13 31.62
N GLY A 258 -0.32 16.18 32.51
CA GLY A 258 -1.35 16.34 33.53
C GLY A 258 -2.80 16.39 33.03
N ALA A 259 -3.03 16.25 31.74
CA ALA A 259 -4.39 16.22 31.20
C ALA A 259 -5.09 14.92 31.56
N LYS A 260 -6.36 15.00 31.93
CA LYS A 260 -7.19 13.83 32.15
C LYS A 260 -7.29 13.03 30.86
N THR A 261 -7.05 11.74 30.96
CA THR A 261 -6.98 10.83 29.82
C THR A 261 -8.16 9.86 29.84
N HIS A 262 -8.79 9.72 28.72
CA HIS A 262 -9.86 8.77 28.44
C HIS A 262 -9.34 7.68 27.51
N TYR A 263 -9.79 6.46 27.72
CA TYR A 263 -9.38 5.30 26.93
C TYR A 263 -10.50 4.77 26.06
N VAL A 264 -10.11 4.18 24.93
CA VAL A 264 -11.07 3.58 23.98
C VAL A 264 -10.66 2.18 23.59
N LYS A 265 -11.63 1.37 23.20
CA LYS A 265 -11.36 0.10 22.51
C LYS A 265 -10.48 0.36 21.30
N PRO A 266 -9.36 -0.38 21.10
CA PRO A 266 -8.42 -0.14 19.99
C PRO A 266 -9.00 -0.64 18.66
N GLN A 267 -9.93 0.14 18.10
CA GLN A 267 -10.70 -0.20 16.89
C GLN A 267 -10.49 0.80 15.75
N LEU A 268 -10.09 2.05 16.05
CA LEU A 268 -9.90 3.09 15.05
C LEU A 268 -8.44 3.15 14.64
N VAL A 269 -8.19 3.03 13.33
CA VAL A 269 -6.85 3.20 12.72
C VAL A 269 -6.80 4.58 12.08
N ALA A 270 -5.67 5.27 12.23
CA ALA A 270 -5.45 6.58 11.61
C ALA A 270 -4.00 6.73 11.13
N ASN A 271 -3.82 7.55 10.10
CA ASN A 271 -2.51 7.95 9.62
C ASN A 271 -1.96 9.12 10.43
N PHE A 272 -0.67 9.06 10.69
CA PHE A 272 0.07 10.16 11.34
C PHE A 272 1.38 10.42 10.61
N GLU A 273 1.71 11.69 10.44
CA GLU A 273 3.02 12.15 10.07
C GLU A 273 3.78 12.57 11.34
N PHE A 274 5.07 12.26 11.44
CA PHE A 274 5.86 12.56 12.62
C PHE A 274 7.33 12.82 12.30
N ALA A 275 8.04 13.53 13.18
CA ALA A 275 9.42 13.94 12.94
C ALA A 275 10.39 12.75 12.85
N THR A 276 10.41 11.89 13.86
CA THR A 276 11.31 10.72 13.90
C THR A 276 10.91 9.73 15.00
N TRP A 277 11.53 8.55 14.98
CA TRP A 277 11.48 7.59 16.07
C TRP A 277 12.53 7.91 17.13
N THR A 278 12.18 7.71 18.40
CA THR A 278 13.15 7.69 19.49
C THR A 278 13.84 6.31 19.57
N LYS A 279 14.97 6.24 20.26
CA LYS A 279 15.66 4.96 20.54
C LYS A 279 14.77 3.95 21.28
N THR A 280 13.82 4.43 22.08
CA THR A 280 12.88 3.61 22.85
C THR A 280 11.64 3.17 22.06
N GLY A 281 11.59 3.45 20.74
CA GLY A 281 10.50 3.00 19.88
C GLY A 281 9.22 3.82 19.95
N ARG A 282 9.30 5.06 20.42
CA ARG A 282 8.22 6.04 20.41
C ARG A 282 8.43 7.07 19.33
N ILE A 283 7.39 7.79 18.94
CA ILE A 283 7.57 8.90 18.02
C ILE A 283 8.05 10.15 18.75
N ARG A 284 8.89 10.94 18.08
CA ARG A 284 9.26 12.30 18.50
C ARG A 284 8.29 13.29 17.87
N LYS A 285 7.82 14.24 18.65
CA LYS A 285 6.96 15.34 18.21
C LYS A 285 7.70 16.29 17.25
N PRO A 286 6.97 17.01 16.38
CA PRO A 286 5.51 17.01 16.27
C PRO A 286 4.98 15.74 15.63
N ALA A 287 3.71 15.39 15.96
CA ALA A 287 2.95 14.37 15.29
C ALA A 287 1.63 14.99 14.81
N THR A 288 1.31 14.80 13.55
CA THR A 288 0.17 15.38 12.86
C THR A 288 -0.79 14.27 12.45
N PHE A 289 -2.05 14.39 12.84
CA PHE A 289 -3.11 13.51 12.38
C PHE A 289 -3.44 13.83 10.92
N LEU A 290 -3.51 12.80 10.07
CA LEU A 290 -3.79 12.93 8.62
C LEU A 290 -5.17 12.37 8.24
N GLY A 291 -5.83 11.65 9.15
CA GLY A 291 -7.16 11.07 8.89
C GLY A 291 -7.27 9.61 9.30
N PHE A 292 -8.52 9.14 9.40
CA PHE A 292 -8.80 7.74 9.73
C PHE A 292 -8.60 6.83 8.53
N ARG A 293 -8.22 5.58 8.82
CA ARG A 293 -8.10 4.48 7.85
C ARG A 293 -9.17 3.44 8.14
N LYS A 294 -10.11 3.26 7.21
CA LYS A 294 -11.18 2.26 7.32
C LYS A 294 -10.84 0.92 6.64
N ASP A 295 -9.76 0.91 5.85
CA ASP A 295 -9.31 -0.22 5.05
C ASP A 295 -8.36 -1.17 5.80
N LYS A 296 -7.98 -0.86 7.04
CA LYS A 296 -7.04 -1.65 7.85
C LYS A 296 -7.66 -2.18 9.13
N LYS A 297 -7.31 -3.42 9.47
CA LYS A 297 -7.64 -4.01 10.77
C LYS A 297 -6.64 -3.50 11.83
N PRO A 298 -7.09 -3.11 13.03
CA PRO A 298 -6.22 -2.61 14.08
C PRO A 298 -5.06 -3.56 14.42
N LYS A 299 -5.31 -4.87 14.48
CA LYS A 299 -4.30 -5.89 14.80
C LYS A 299 -3.17 -6.01 13.76
N ASP A 300 -3.40 -5.53 12.53
CA ASP A 300 -2.40 -5.55 11.45
C ASP A 300 -1.47 -4.31 11.52
N VAL A 301 -1.75 -3.37 12.41
CA VAL A 301 -0.96 -2.17 12.61
C VAL A 301 0.20 -2.48 13.55
N VAL A 302 1.36 -2.71 12.95
CA VAL A 302 2.62 -2.98 13.64
C VAL A 302 3.61 -1.84 13.42
N ARG A 303 4.56 -1.68 14.32
CA ARG A 303 5.64 -0.70 14.14
C ARG A 303 6.51 -1.10 12.95
N GLU A 304 6.63 -0.22 11.97
CA GLU A 304 7.56 -0.40 10.86
C GLU A 304 8.94 0.15 11.23
N VAL A 305 9.95 -0.70 11.13
CA VAL A 305 11.37 -0.35 11.35
C VAL A 305 12.05 -0.35 9.98
N PRO A 306 12.70 0.76 9.58
CA PRO A 306 13.43 0.80 8.32
C PRO A 306 14.60 -0.19 8.32
N LYS A 307 14.76 -0.94 7.23
CA LYS A 307 15.90 -1.81 6.98
C LYS A 307 17.00 -1.01 6.26
N PRO A 308 18.27 -1.10 6.68
CA PRO A 308 19.38 -0.47 5.97
C PRO A 308 19.50 -1.01 4.54
N VAL A 309 19.81 -0.13 3.58
CA VAL A 309 19.93 -0.51 2.16
C VAL A 309 21.11 -1.45 1.94
N GLU A 310 22.23 -1.20 2.59
CA GLU A 310 23.44 -2.03 2.52
C GLU A 310 23.20 -3.49 2.96
N GLN A 311 22.33 -3.67 3.96
CA GLN A 311 21.91 -5.02 4.38
C GLN A 311 21.09 -5.72 3.30
N ILE A 312 20.23 -4.99 2.62
CA ILE A 312 19.38 -5.51 1.54
C ILE A 312 20.23 -5.88 0.32
N GLU A 313 21.14 -5.00 -0.08
CA GLU A 313 22.07 -5.23 -1.18
C GLU A 313 22.91 -6.48 -0.94
N LYS A 314 23.46 -6.63 0.27
CA LYS A 314 24.21 -7.82 0.68
C LYS A 314 23.36 -9.08 0.56
N GLU A 315 22.13 -9.09 1.08
CA GLU A 315 21.23 -10.24 1.02
C GLU A 315 20.84 -10.62 -0.43
N ILE A 316 20.74 -9.64 -1.32
CA ILE A 316 20.47 -9.87 -2.75
C ILE A 316 21.71 -10.45 -3.46
N HIS A 317 22.91 -10.00 -3.10
CA HIS A 317 24.15 -10.55 -3.62
C HIS A 317 24.39 -11.99 -3.15
N ASP A 318 24.26 -12.24 -1.86
CA ASP A 318 24.48 -13.58 -1.25
C ASP A 318 23.54 -14.65 -1.81
N ARG A 319 22.34 -14.27 -2.28
CA ARG A 319 21.39 -15.20 -2.95
C ARG A 319 21.87 -15.69 -4.32
N LYS A 320 22.76 -14.96 -5.01
CA LYS A 320 23.33 -15.37 -6.31
C LYS A 320 24.46 -16.41 -6.15
N ASP A 321 25.15 -16.38 -5.02
CA ASP A 321 26.32 -17.24 -4.78
C ASP A 321 25.95 -18.58 -4.13
N SER A 322 24.67 -18.81 -3.78
CA SER A 322 24.18 -20.08 -3.24
C SER A 322 23.45 -20.87 -4.32
N PRO A 323 24.03 -21.94 -4.88
CA PRO A 323 23.34 -22.83 -5.81
C PRO A 323 22.22 -23.57 -5.05
N GLY A 324 21.00 -23.12 -5.25
CA GLY A 324 19.77 -23.87 -5.09
C GLY A 324 19.53 -24.58 -3.76
N THR A 325 19.13 -23.85 -2.72
CA THR A 325 18.35 -24.44 -1.64
C THR A 325 16.94 -23.85 -1.65
N ASN A 326 16.11 -24.46 -2.49
CA ASN A 326 14.65 -24.32 -2.47
C ASN A 326 14.13 -24.96 -1.17
N THR A 327 14.09 -24.26 -0.06
CA THR A 327 13.33 -24.69 1.12
C THR A 327 11.85 -24.52 0.86
N ARG A 328 11.26 -25.58 0.34
CA ARG A 328 9.80 -25.77 0.24
C ARG A 328 9.18 -25.91 1.63
N PRO A 329 8.09 -25.22 1.97
CA PRO A 329 7.24 -25.63 3.08
C PRO A 329 6.58 -26.97 2.73
N GLY A 330 6.53 -27.86 3.72
CA GLY A 330 6.17 -29.26 3.72
C GLY A 330 5.16 -29.75 2.69
N LYS A 331 5.55 -30.81 1.99
CA LYS A 331 4.71 -31.64 1.12
C LYS A 331 3.67 -32.41 1.92
N LYS A 332 2.38 -32.15 1.67
CA LYS A 332 1.36 -33.22 1.77
C LYS A 332 1.28 -33.91 0.42
N LYS A 333 1.49 -35.25 0.44
CA LYS A 333 1.36 -36.13 -0.72
C LYS A 333 -0.04 -36.04 -1.31
N LEU A 334 -0.13 -35.74 -2.61
CA LEU A 334 -1.28 -36.11 -3.45
C LEU A 334 -0.79 -37.04 -4.58
N GLN A 335 -1.57 -38.07 -4.79
CA GLN A 335 -1.32 -39.21 -5.68
C GLN A 335 -1.37 -38.79 -7.17
N ARG A 336 -0.67 -39.60 -7.95
CA ARG A 336 -0.52 -39.51 -9.42
C ARG A 336 -1.83 -39.74 -10.18
N GLY A 337 -1.97 -39.02 -11.29
CA GLY A 337 -2.87 -39.40 -12.37
C GLY A 337 -2.61 -38.55 -13.63
N VAL A 338 -2.03 -39.21 -14.64
CA VAL A 338 -2.22 -39.11 -16.09
C VAL A 338 -1.54 -37.97 -16.90
N THR A 339 -0.57 -38.43 -17.67
CA THR A 339 -0.13 -38.20 -19.08
C THR A 339 -0.03 -36.77 -19.69
N GLY A 340 1.14 -36.66 -20.27
CA GLY A 340 1.72 -35.49 -20.92
C GLY A 340 1.15 -35.08 -22.29
N GLN A 341 1.41 -33.80 -22.59
CA GLN A 341 1.64 -33.33 -23.94
C GLN A 341 2.66 -32.20 -23.89
N LYS A 342 3.74 -32.37 -24.64
CA LYS A 342 4.75 -31.35 -24.91
C LYS A 342 4.21 -30.36 -25.92
N LEU A 343 4.13 -29.10 -25.58
CA LEU A 343 3.93 -28.02 -26.53
C LEU A 343 5.27 -27.34 -26.80
N SER A 344 5.72 -27.46 -28.05
CA SER A 344 6.92 -26.82 -28.58
C SER A 344 6.65 -25.32 -28.85
N VAL A 345 7.51 -24.47 -28.30
CA VAL A 345 7.51 -23.03 -28.59
C VAL A 345 8.25 -22.81 -29.89
N ARG A 346 7.54 -22.39 -30.95
CA ARG A 346 8.14 -21.87 -32.18
C ARG A 346 8.60 -20.44 -31.95
N LYS A 347 9.89 -20.20 -32.22
CA LYS A 347 10.48 -18.88 -32.37
C LYS A 347 9.93 -18.18 -33.63
N SER A 348 9.58 -16.91 -33.52
CA SER A 348 9.22 -16.05 -34.62
C SER A 348 10.15 -14.83 -34.70
N PRO A 349 10.39 -14.25 -35.92
CA PRO A 349 11.64 -13.61 -36.25
C PRO A 349 11.72 -12.11 -35.98
N LYS A 350 12.97 -11.63 -36.00
CA LYS A 350 13.45 -10.25 -35.82
C LYS A 350 12.97 -9.30 -36.94
N ASN A 351 12.87 -8.02 -36.57
CA ASN A 351 13.05 -6.77 -37.34
C ASN A 351 11.86 -6.22 -38.19
N ARG A 352 11.42 -5.02 -37.81
CA ARG A 352 11.61 -3.82 -38.64
C ARG A 352 11.39 -2.52 -37.86
N ILE A 353 12.40 -1.69 -37.95
CA ILE A 353 12.46 -0.28 -37.53
C ILE A 353 11.54 0.52 -38.49
N LEU A 354 10.70 1.41 -37.96
CA LEU A 354 10.18 2.54 -38.72
C LEU A 354 10.34 3.83 -37.86
N LYS A 355 11.14 4.71 -38.45
CA LYS A 355 11.40 6.08 -38.05
C LYS A 355 10.21 6.99 -38.37
N SER A 356 10.11 8.06 -37.57
CA SER A 356 9.57 9.39 -37.85
C SER A 356 8.05 9.56 -38.12
N ALA A 357 7.43 10.38 -37.25
CA ALA A 357 6.52 11.42 -37.75
C ALA A 357 6.56 12.62 -36.80
N THR A 358 7.03 13.69 -37.35
CA THR A 358 7.13 15.06 -36.88
C THR A 358 5.74 15.63 -36.55
N VAL A 359 5.63 16.27 -35.38
CA VAL A 359 4.48 17.11 -35.04
C VAL A 359 4.53 18.37 -35.87
N ARG A 360 3.43 18.72 -36.51
CA ARG A 360 3.10 20.09 -36.93
C ARG A 360 1.89 20.58 -36.16
N SER A 361 2.11 21.72 -35.55
CA SER A 361 1.12 22.59 -34.92
C SER A 361 0.06 23.07 -35.89
N GLY A 362 -1.15 23.15 -35.44
CA GLY A 362 -2.29 23.82 -35.96
C GLY A 362 -3.36 23.88 -34.89
#